data_87cef8842325a3db860f38323988aa22
#
_entry.id   87cef8842325a3db860f38323988aa22
#
_cell.length_a   1.000
_cell.length_b   1.000
_cell.length_c   1.000
_cell.angle_alpha   90.00
_cell.angle_beta   90.00
_cell.angle_gamma   90.00
#
_symmetry.space_group_name_H-M   'P 1'
#
loop_
_entity.id
_entity.type
_entity.pdbx_description
1 polymer ?
#
loop_
_entity_poly.entity_id
_entity_poly.type
_entity_poly.pdbx_seq_one_letter_code
_entity_poly.pdbx_strand_id
1 'polypeptide(L)'
;MKKKMVAAVLTAVMALGMVSGVTVYADADSKTLVVGFDAEYPPFGYMNDEGEYVGFDLDLAEKVCENLGWELVKTPINWDSKDTELNSGNIDCIWNGFTINGREDDYTWSEAYLNNEQVMVVKADSGIETLEDLAGKNVVVQTASAALDALNSDDNKDLTASFASLTENPDYNTAFMNIDSGAADAVAVDIGVAKYQLAQREEGKYVILDEPIQSEQYGIGFKKGNEELRDTVWAEILKLYEAGEVEKLAEEYEVADMLCIGDDEDADADAAETTEEAAEDTTEETTEDTAEETTEDAEAAEADAE
;
A
#
# COMPACT_ATOMS: atom_id res chain seq x y z
N MET A 1 -76.97 24.74 -46.92
CA MET A 1 -76.73 23.84 -48.07
C MET A 1 -75.43 24.32 -48.79
N LYS A 2 -74.62 23.40 -49.18
CA LYS A 2 -73.36 23.48 -49.93
C LYS A 2 -72.09 23.81 -49.17
N LYS A 3 -71.41 22.73 -48.84
CA LYS A 3 -70.04 22.62 -48.42
C LYS A 3 -69.09 23.11 -49.54
N LYS A 4 -68.11 23.95 -49.18
CA LYS A 4 -66.94 24.18 -50.03
C LYS A 4 -65.70 23.69 -49.26
N MET A 5 -65.14 22.63 -49.84
CA MET A 5 -63.79 22.16 -49.46
C MET A 5 -62.72 23.13 -49.98
N VAL A 6 -61.87 23.59 -49.14
CA VAL A 6 -60.64 24.28 -49.52
C VAL A 6 -59.49 23.31 -49.26
N ALA A 7 -58.82 22.90 -50.33
CA ALA A 7 -57.62 22.12 -50.29
C ALA A 7 -56.41 23.04 -49.95
N ALA A 8 -55.75 22.79 -48.86
CA ALA A 8 -54.50 23.44 -48.55
C ALA A 8 -53.34 22.55 -49.06
N VAL A 9 -52.57 23.12 -49.99
CA VAL A 9 -51.33 22.53 -50.51
C VAL A 9 -50.23 22.82 -49.46
N LEU A 10 -49.70 21.77 -48.80
CA LEU A 10 -48.56 21.86 -47.91
C LEU A 10 -47.30 21.66 -48.75
N THR A 11 -46.56 22.76 -48.97
CA THR A 11 -45.22 22.71 -49.58
C THR A 11 -44.23 22.34 -48.49
N ALA A 12 -43.70 21.12 -48.52
CA ALA A 12 -42.63 20.67 -47.64
C ALA A 12 -41.28 21.17 -48.21
N VAL A 13 -40.67 22.10 -47.50
CA VAL A 13 -39.26 22.49 -47.73
C VAL A 13 -38.42 21.51 -46.93
N MET A 14 -37.75 20.57 -47.62
CA MET A 14 -36.67 19.77 -47.04
C MET A 14 -35.43 20.65 -46.92
N ALA A 15 -35.11 21.11 -45.69
CA ALA A 15 -33.81 21.61 -45.35
C ALA A 15 -32.92 20.37 -45.06
N LEU A 16 -31.98 20.05 -45.96
CA LEU A 16 -30.88 19.14 -45.69
C LEU A 16 -29.93 19.80 -44.69
N GLY A 17 -30.15 19.54 -43.41
CA GLY A 17 -29.14 19.78 -42.38
C GLY A 17 -28.10 18.69 -42.49
N MET A 18 -26.90 19.05 -42.98
CA MET A 18 -25.69 18.22 -42.76
C MET A 18 -25.38 18.26 -41.25
N VAL A 19 -25.85 17.26 -40.51
CA VAL A 19 -25.31 16.91 -39.22
C VAL A 19 -23.96 16.27 -39.51
N SER A 20 -22.87 17.05 -39.37
CA SER A 20 -21.53 16.49 -39.23
C SER A 20 -21.54 15.64 -37.95
N GLY A 21 -21.83 14.36 -38.14
CA GLY A 21 -21.64 13.40 -37.04
C GLY A 21 -20.17 13.37 -36.69
N VAL A 22 -19.84 13.97 -35.56
CA VAL A 22 -18.62 13.63 -34.88
C VAL A 22 -18.82 12.19 -34.44
N THR A 23 -18.31 11.26 -35.24
CA THR A 23 -18.09 9.88 -34.79
C THR A 23 -16.98 9.96 -33.74
N VAL A 24 -17.36 9.99 -32.48
CA VAL A 24 -16.50 9.59 -31.40
C VAL A 24 -16.21 8.12 -31.69
N TYR A 25 -15.06 7.84 -32.26
CA TYR A 25 -14.53 6.48 -32.25
C TYR A 25 -14.22 6.21 -30.77
N ALA A 26 -15.06 5.48 -30.08
CA ALA A 26 -14.67 4.77 -28.91
C ALA A 26 -13.52 3.85 -29.37
N ASP A 27 -12.33 4.08 -28.83
CA ASP A 27 -11.19 3.25 -29.10
C ASP A 27 -11.54 1.85 -28.59
N ALA A 28 -11.70 0.88 -29.50
CA ALA A 28 -12.13 -0.47 -29.17
C ALA A 28 -11.05 -1.28 -28.45
N ASP A 29 -9.90 -0.65 -28.12
CA ASP A 29 -8.73 -1.23 -27.47
C ASP A 29 -8.38 -0.56 -26.13
N SER A 30 -9.21 0.34 -25.56
CA SER A 30 -8.91 0.86 -24.22
C SER A 30 -9.09 -0.26 -23.20
N LYS A 31 -7.99 -0.69 -22.58
CA LYS A 31 -8.06 -1.58 -21.41
C LYS A 31 -8.63 -0.79 -20.23
N THR A 32 -9.34 -1.49 -19.35
CA THR A 32 -9.80 -0.94 -18.07
C THR A 32 -8.95 -1.51 -16.97
N LEU A 33 -8.54 -0.68 -16.01
CA LEU A 33 -7.94 -1.09 -14.74
C LEU A 33 -8.96 -0.83 -13.62
N VAL A 34 -9.39 -1.89 -12.94
CA VAL A 34 -10.32 -1.82 -11.82
C VAL A 34 -9.52 -1.90 -10.51
N VAL A 35 -9.39 -0.78 -9.81
CA VAL A 35 -8.66 -0.68 -8.54
C VAL A 35 -9.62 -0.84 -7.37
N GLY A 36 -9.37 -1.82 -6.50
CA GLY A 36 -10.07 -2.02 -5.23
C GLY A 36 -9.36 -1.28 -4.09
N PHE A 37 -10.14 -0.55 -3.28
CA PHE A 37 -9.61 0.24 -2.18
C PHE A 37 -10.65 0.44 -1.06
N ASP A 38 -10.18 0.72 0.16
CA ASP A 38 -11.00 1.19 1.28
C ASP A 38 -11.19 2.71 1.15
N ALA A 39 -12.45 3.15 1.02
CA ALA A 39 -12.78 4.58 0.85
C ALA A 39 -12.70 5.40 2.16
N GLU A 40 -12.34 4.78 3.26
CA GLU A 40 -12.16 5.37 4.59
C GLU A 40 -10.68 5.36 5.04
N TYR A 41 -9.73 5.35 4.07
CA TYR A 41 -8.30 5.16 4.31
C TYR A 41 -7.43 6.32 3.77
N PRO A 42 -7.69 7.58 4.22
CA PRO A 42 -6.84 8.70 3.83
C PRO A 42 -5.43 8.60 4.46
N PRO A 43 -4.37 9.08 3.78
CA PRO A 43 -4.37 9.84 2.53
C PRO A 43 -4.28 8.98 1.27
N PHE A 44 -4.35 7.63 1.35
CA PHE A 44 -4.10 6.72 0.23
C PHE A 44 -5.32 6.52 -0.67
N GLY A 45 -6.52 6.32 -0.10
CA GLY A 45 -7.78 6.22 -0.83
C GLY A 45 -8.95 6.63 0.05
N TYR A 46 -9.72 7.63 -0.39
CA TYR A 46 -10.86 8.12 0.38
C TYR A 46 -11.83 8.94 -0.46
N MET A 47 -13.01 9.23 0.10
CA MET A 47 -13.97 10.13 -0.52
C MET A 47 -13.76 11.55 0.02
N ASN A 48 -13.53 12.51 -0.88
CA ASN A 48 -13.40 13.93 -0.52
C ASN A 48 -14.77 14.59 -0.26
N ASP A 49 -14.77 15.87 0.13
CA ASP A 49 -15.99 16.63 0.41
C ASP A 49 -16.88 16.85 -0.83
N GLU A 50 -16.33 16.75 -2.04
CA GLU A 50 -17.04 16.84 -3.31
C GLU A 50 -17.70 15.51 -3.70
N GLY A 51 -17.42 14.43 -2.98
CA GLY A 51 -17.93 13.08 -3.22
C GLY A 51 -17.16 12.31 -4.29
N GLU A 52 -15.91 12.69 -4.53
CA GLU A 52 -15.00 12.04 -5.45
C GLU A 52 -14.02 11.14 -4.69
N TYR A 53 -13.62 10.03 -5.30
CA TYR A 53 -12.58 9.16 -4.76
C TYR A 53 -11.20 9.67 -5.15
N VAL A 54 -10.43 10.06 -4.16
CA VAL A 54 -9.09 10.64 -4.28
C VAL A 54 -8.12 9.97 -3.29
N GLY A 55 -6.85 10.33 -3.36
CA GLY A 55 -5.80 9.85 -2.48
C GLY A 55 -4.53 9.52 -3.27
N PHE A 56 -3.40 9.47 -2.60
CA PHE A 56 -2.11 9.24 -3.23
C PHE A 56 -2.13 8.06 -4.20
N ASP A 57 -2.64 6.92 -3.75
CA ASP A 57 -2.67 5.69 -4.56
C ASP A 57 -3.64 5.79 -5.74
N LEU A 58 -4.83 6.38 -5.51
CA LEU A 58 -5.84 6.50 -6.54
C LEU A 58 -5.45 7.49 -7.64
N ASP A 59 -4.79 8.58 -7.27
CA ASP A 59 -4.35 9.60 -8.21
C ASP A 59 -3.07 9.16 -8.94
N LEU A 60 -2.23 8.35 -8.30
CA LEU A 60 -1.12 7.67 -8.99
C LEU A 60 -1.66 6.65 -10.01
N ALA A 61 -2.67 5.87 -9.64
CA ALA A 61 -3.34 4.94 -10.57
C ALA A 61 -3.98 5.68 -11.76
N GLU A 62 -4.55 6.87 -11.53
CA GLU A 62 -5.11 7.72 -12.59
C GLU A 62 -4.04 8.17 -13.57
N LYS A 63 -2.89 8.67 -13.09
CA LYS A 63 -1.74 9.05 -13.94
C LYS A 63 -1.22 7.85 -14.76
N VAL A 64 -1.12 6.67 -14.14
CA VAL A 64 -0.71 5.44 -14.84
C VAL A 64 -1.70 5.11 -15.96
N CYS A 65 -3.01 5.15 -15.69
CA CYS A 65 -4.03 4.85 -16.69
C CYS A 65 -4.05 5.89 -17.82
N GLU A 66 -3.91 7.19 -17.49
CA GLU A 66 -3.83 8.26 -18.49
C GLU A 66 -2.68 8.03 -19.46
N ASN A 67 -1.48 7.72 -18.97
CA ASN A 67 -0.31 7.48 -19.80
C ASN A 67 -0.42 6.21 -20.65
N LEU A 68 -1.07 5.18 -20.15
CA LEU A 68 -1.32 3.92 -20.86
C LEU A 68 -2.51 4.00 -21.83
N GLY A 69 -3.31 5.07 -21.75
CA GLY A 69 -4.57 5.20 -22.52
C GLY A 69 -5.64 4.21 -22.03
N TRP A 70 -5.62 3.86 -20.76
CA TRP A 70 -6.59 2.96 -20.12
C TRP A 70 -7.67 3.76 -19.41
N GLU A 71 -8.81 3.09 -19.15
CA GLU A 71 -9.87 3.61 -18.28
C GLU A 71 -9.61 3.14 -16.85
N LEU A 72 -9.56 4.07 -15.88
CA LEU A 72 -9.51 3.74 -14.45
C LEU A 72 -10.91 3.60 -13.88
N VAL A 73 -11.18 2.49 -13.20
CA VAL A 73 -12.40 2.29 -12.40
C VAL A 73 -12.01 2.17 -10.93
N LYS A 74 -12.30 3.22 -10.16
CA LYS A 74 -12.08 3.28 -8.71
C LYS A 74 -13.24 2.54 -8.02
N THR A 75 -12.98 1.38 -7.41
CA THR A 75 -14.00 0.49 -6.81
C THR A 75 -13.83 0.41 -5.30
N PRO A 76 -14.66 1.11 -4.50
CA PRO A 76 -14.62 0.98 -3.05
C PRO A 76 -15.07 -0.42 -2.63
N ILE A 77 -14.32 -1.03 -1.72
CA ILE A 77 -14.61 -2.36 -1.17
C ILE A 77 -14.65 -2.33 0.36
N ASN A 78 -15.29 -3.34 0.97
CA ASN A 78 -15.04 -3.61 2.38
C ASN A 78 -13.68 -4.29 2.50
N TRP A 79 -12.82 -3.78 3.37
CA TRP A 79 -11.43 -4.23 3.46
C TRP A 79 -11.28 -5.73 3.78
N ASP A 80 -12.14 -6.27 4.62
CA ASP A 80 -12.19 -7.71 4.94
C ASP A 80 -12.57 -8.61 3.74
N SER A 81 -13.11 -8.01 2.66
CA SER A 81 -13.53 -8.73 1.45
C SER A 81 -12.50 -8.67 0.32
N LYS A 82 -11.37 -7.94 0.50
CA LYS A 82 -10.39 -7.64 -0.57
C LYS A 82 -9.95 -8.86 -1.38
N ASP A 83 -9.68 -9.98 -0.69
CA ASP A 83 -9.25 -11.21 -1.34
C ASP A 83 -10.35 -11.84 -2.20
N THR A 84 -11.58 -11.78 -1.73
CA THR A 84 -12.74 -12.27 -2.47
C THR A 84 -12.98 -11.45 -3.72
N GLU A 85 -12.91 -10.12 -3.62
CA GLU A 85 -13.09 -9.21 -4.75
C GLU A 85 -12.00 -9.41 -5.82
N LEU A 86 -10.74 -9.54 -5.39
CA LEU A 86 -9.61 -9.79 -6.29
C LEU A 86 -9.69 -11.18 -6.95
N ASN A 87 -9.96 -12.23 -6.16
CA ASN A 87 -9.99 -13.59 -6.66
C ASN A 87 -11.17 -13.86 -7.59
N SER A 88 -12.32 -13.19 -7.37
CA SER A 88 -13.48 -13.28 -8.26
C SER A 88 -13.32 -12.47 -9.55
N GLY A 89 -12.34 -11.57 -9.61
CA GLY A 89 -12.11 -10.69 -10.75
C GLY A 89 -13.07 -9.49 -10.80
N ASN A 90 -13.63 -9.09 -9.66
CA ASN A 90 -14.39 -7.85 -9.54
C ASN A 90 -13.47 -6.64 -9.54
N ILE A 91 -12.21 -6.81 -9.08
CA ILE A 91 -11.12 -5.86 -9.16
C ILE A 91 -9.90 -6.54 -9.77
N ASP A 92 -9.02 -5.77 -10.41
CA ASP A 92 -7.79 -6.23 -11.05
C ASP A 92 -6.59 -6.18 -10.11
N CYS A 93 -6.61 -5.24 -9.17
CA CYS A 93 -5.59 -5.08 -8.13
C CYS A 93 -6.18 -4.42 -6.88
N ILE A 94 -5.46 -4.60 -5.77
CA ILE A 94 -5.64 -3.86 -4.52
C ILE A 94 -4.54 -2.80 -4.48
N TRP A 95 -4.93 -1.52 -4.45
CA TRP A 95 -3.98 -0.41 -4.44
C TRP A 95 -4.47 0.65 -3.45
N ASN A 96 -3.98 0.55 -2.19
CA ASN A 96 -4.51 1.33 -1.08
C ASN A 96 -3.62 1.23 0.17
N GLY A 97 -2.34 1.65 0.08
CA GLY A 97 -1.42 1.44 1.19
C GLY A 97 -1.37 -0.03 1.61
N PHE A 98 -1.13 -0.92 0.64
CA PHE A 98 -1.31 -2.35 0.87
C PHE A 98 0.01 -3.03 1.24
N THR A 99 0.10 -3.51 2.47
CA THR A 99 1.28 -4.10 3.08
C THR A 99 1.67 -5.43 2.43
N ILE A 100 2.94 -5.49 1.97
CA ILE A 100 3.56 -6.70 1.41
C ILE A 100 3.92 -7.69 2.52
N ASN A 101 4.51 -7.19 3.61
CA ASN A 101 5.07 -8.01 4.69
C ASN A 101 4.04 -8.98 5.28
N GLY A 102 4.42 -10.24 5.34
CA GLY A 102 3.56 -11.34 5.79
C GLY A 102 2.55 -11.85 4.77
N ARG A 103 2.51 -11.27 3.56
CA ARG A 103 1.59 -11.63 2.46
C ARG A 103 2.31 -11.87 1.13
N GLU A 104 3.62 -12.05 1.16
CA GLU A 104 4.49 -12.15 -0.01
C GLU A 104 4.05 -13.26 -0.97
N ASP A 105 3.56 -14.36 -0.40
CA ASP A 105 3.11 -15.54 -1.15
C ASP A 105 1.66 -15.48 -1.64
N ASP A 106 0.86 -14.52 -1.21
CA ASP A 106 -0.59 -14.51 -1.48
C ASP A 106 -0.97 -13.81 -2.77
N TYR A 107 -0.13 -12.88 -3.23
CA TYR A 107 -0.37 -12.03 -4.39
C TYR A 107 0.79 -12.08 -5.40
N THR A 108 0.56 -11.49 -6.57
CA THR A 108 1.63 -11.00 -7.43
C THR A 108 1.82 -9.53 -7.09
N TRP A 109 2.92 -9.20 -6.40
CA TRP A 109 3.21 -7.86 -5.93
C TRP A 109 3.96 -7.02 -6.96
N SER A 110 3.73 -5.70 -6.96
CA SER A 110 4.70 -4.75 -7.48
C SER A 110 5.95 -4.75 -6.60
N GLU A 111 7.02 -4.06 -7.02
CA GLU A 111 8.04 -3.61 -6.10
C GLU A 111 7.40 -2.70 -5.02
N ALA A 112 8.10 -2.52 -3.89
CA ALA A 112 7.68 -1.59 -2.88
C ALA A 112 7.77 -0.14 -3.38
N TYR A 113 6.78 0.70 -3.02
CA TYR A 113 6.79 2.12 -3.40
C TYR A 113 6.76 3.07 -2.21
N LEU A 114 6.31 2.61 -1.04
CA LEU A 114 6.34 3.35 0.23
C LEU A 114 6.82 2.46 1.38
N ASN A 115 7.66 3.02 2.25
CA ASN A 115 7.91 2.48 3.58
C ASN A 115 6.77 2.90 4.51
N ASN A 116 6.37 2.03 5.43
CA ASN A 116 5.30 2.28 6.40
C ASN A 116 5.66 1.73 7.78
N GLU A 117 4.99 2.21 8.79
CA GLU A 117 5.04 1.71 10.16
C GLU A 117 3.63 1.52 10.69
N GLN A 118 3.41 0.41 11.39
CA GLN A 118 2.23 0.24 12.23
C GLN A 118 2.52 0.86 13.60
N VAL A 119 1.68 1.82 14.02
CA VAL A 119 1.91 2.63 15.21
C VAL A 119 0.69 2.62 16.14
N MET A 120 0.90 3.06 17.39
CA MET A 120 -0.18 3.32 18.33
C MET A 120 -0.46 4.80 18.45
N VAL A 121 -1.75 5.18 18.32
CA VAL A 121 -2.26 6.53 18.59
C VAL A 121 -3.00 6.53 19.90
N VAL A 122 -2.67 7.48 20.79
CA VAL A 122 -3.29 7.65 22.11
C VAL A 122 -3.64 9.11 22.36
N LYS A 123 -4.51 9.40 23.35
CA LYS A 123 -4.71 10.77 23.80
C LYS A 123 -3.47 11.29 24.51
N ALA A 124 -3.09 12.53 24.25
CA ALA A 124 -1.91 13.16 24.85
C ALA A 124 -1.98 13.27 26.38
N ASP A 125 -3.18 13.33 26.95
CA ASP A 125 -3.41 13.38 28.40
C ASP A 125 -3.69 12.02 29.04
N SER A 126 -3.54 10.91 28.29
CA SER A 126 -3.80 9.55 28.78
C SER A 126 -2.78 9.03 29.78
N GLY A 127 -1.56 9.59 29.77
CA GLY A 127 -0.41 9.06 30.52
C GLY A 127 0.17 7.77 29.95
N ILE A 128 -0.16 7.43 28.69
CA ILE A 128 0.44 6.33 27.91
C ILE A 128 1.56 6.94 27.09
N GLU A 129 2.79 6.52 27.32
CA GLU A 129 4.00 7.05 26.64
C GLU A 129 4.76 5.96 25.89
N THR A 130 4.55 4.68 26.23
CA THR A 130 5.22 3.52 25.64
C THR A 130 4.22 2.42 25.30
N LEU A 131 4.67 1.39 24.54
CA LEU A 131 3.83 0.21 24.25
C LEU A 131 3.49 -0.58 25.53
N GLU A 132 4.37 -0.62 26.53
CA GLU A 132 4.13 -1.29 27.81
C GLU A 132 3.01 -0.65 28.62
N ASP A 133 2.79 0.67 28.50
CA ASP A 133 1.71 1.38 29.17
C ASP A 133 0.30 1.00 28.66
N LEU A 134 0.25 0.27 27.55
CA LEU A 134 -0.97 -0.28 26.99
C LEU A 134 -1.50 -1.50 27.78
N ALA A 135 -0.73 -2.01 28.76
CA ALA A 135 -1.19 -3.09 29.63
C ALA A 135 -2.48 -2.68 30.38
N GLY A 136 -3.52 -3.51 30.23
CA GLY A 136 -4.85 -3.26 30.80
C GLY A 136 -5.67 -2.17 30.11
N LYS A 137 -5.27 -1.70 28.90
CA LYS A 137 -5.98 -0.72 28.08
C LYS A 137 -6.86 -1.38 27.03
N ASN A 138 -7.86 -0.63 26.56
CA ASN A 138 -8.72 -1.05 25.45
C ASN A 138 -8.13 -0.53 24.14
N VAL A 139 -7.69 -1.44 23.29
CA VAL A 139 -7.10 -1.14 21.97
C VAL A 139 -8.10 -1.44 20.88
N VAL A 140 -8.17 -0.60 19.87
CA VAL A 140 -8.98 -0.80 18.66
C VAL A 140 -8.08 -0.83 17.44
N VAL A 141 -8.51 -1.59 16.43
CA VAL A 141 -7.78 -1.81 15.18
C VAL A 141 -8.77 -2.07 14.06
N GLN A 142 -8.39 -1.86 12.80
CA GLN A 142 -9.25 -2.25 11.68
C GLN A 142 -9.19 -3.76 11.45
N THR A 143 -10.34 -4.37 11.16
CA THR A 143 -10.46 -5.80 10.79
C THR A 143 -9.63 -6.10 9.54
N ALA A 144 -8.91 -7.23 9.54
CA ALA A 144 -8.07 -7.71 8.42
C ALA A 144 -7.00 -6.72 7.95
N SER A 145 -6.58 -5.78 8.83
CA SER A 145 -5.48 -4.84 8.58
C SER A 145 -4.11 -5.46 8.87
N ALA A 146 -3.04 -4.83 8.38
CA ALA A 146 -1.68 -5.18 8.74
C ALA A 146 -1.38 -4.91 10.21
N ALA A 147 -1.98 -3.86 10.80
CA ALA A 147 -1.89 -3.60 12.24
C ALA A 147 -2.44 -4.77 13.08
N LEU A 148 -3.56 -5.36 12.67
CA LEU A 148 -4.11 -6.54 13.36
C LEU A 148 -3.19 -7.75 13.22
N ASP A 149 -2.64 -7.98 12.03
CA ASP A 149 -1.70 -9.07 11.77
C ASP A 149 -0.42 -8.89 12.60
N ALA A 150 0.13 -7.66 12.64
CA ALA A 150 1.29 -7.32 13.46
C ALA A 150 1.05 -7.56 14.97
N LEU A 151 -0.11 -7.14 15.49
CA LEU A 151 -0.49 -7.38 16.89
C LEU A 151 -0.65 -8.86 17.22
N ASN A 152 -1.08 -9.68 16.25
CA ASN A 152 -1.25 -11.12 16.42
C ASN A 152 0.03 -11.93 16.13
N SER A 153 1.11 -11.27 15.68
CA SER A 153 2.39 -11.92 15.39
C SER A 153 3.04 -12.50 16.64
N ASP A 154 3.97 -13.43 16.45
CA ASP A 154 4.73 -14.01 17.57
C ASP A 154 5.55 -12.96 18.33
N ASP A 155 5.99 -11.89 17.65
CA ASP A 155 6.79 -10.82 18.24
C ASP A 155 5.96 -9.93 19.18
N ASN A 156 4.69 -9.70 18.86
CA ASN A 156 3.80 -8.80 19.61
C ASN A 156 2.76 -9.52 20.49
N LYS A 157 2.75 -10.86 20.54
CA LYS A 157 1.74 -11.63 21.28
C LYS A 157 1.67 -11.30 22.77
N ASP A 158 2.82 -11.03 23.41
CA ASP A 158 2.88 -10.70 24.83
C ASP A 158 2.33 -9.31 25.09
N LEU A 159 2.61 -8.34 24.21
CA LEU A 159 2.02 -7.01 24.20
C LEU A 159 0.49 -7.11 24.06
N THR A 160 0.02 -7.80 23.03
CA THR A 160 -1.41 -7.97 22.76
C THR A 160 -2.14 -8.68 23.89
N ALA A 161 -1.54 -9.71 24.49
CA ALA A 161 -2.08 -10.41 25.65
C ALA A 161 -2.16 -9.55 26.92
N SER A 162 -1.40 -8.44 26.99
CA SER A 162 -1.43 -7.49 28.11
C SER A 162 -2.63 -6.54 28.06
N PHE A 163 -3.27 -6.35 26.89
CA PHE A 163 -4.41 -5.45 26.71
C PHE A 163 -5.63 -5.92 27.54
N ALA A 164 -6.47 -5.00 27.99
CA ALA A 164 -7.76 -5.34 28.55
C ALA A 164 -8.69 -5.90 27.48
N SER A 165 -8.64 -5.32 26.28
CA SER A 165 -9.35 -5.81 25.09
C SER A 165 -8.65 -5.32 23.82
N LEU A 166 -8.73 -6.15 22.76
CA LEU A 166 -8.46 -5.76 21.38
C LEU A 166 -9.78 -5.88 20.61
N THR A 167 -10.27 -4.76 20.07
CA THR A 167 -11.56 -4.70 19.38
C THR A 167 -11.36 -4.31 17.93
N GLU A 168 -11.86 -5.14 17.02
CA GLU A 168 -11.82 -4.89 15.60
C GLU A 168 -12.95 -3.96 15.17
N ASN A 169 -12.63 -3.01 14.28
CA ASN A 169 -13.57 -2.07 13.67
C ASN A 169 -13.54 -2.22 12.15
N PRO A 170 -14.63 -1.91 11.44
CA PRO A 170 -14.66 -2.06 9.98
C PRO A 170 -13.73 -1.07 9.25
N ASP A 171 -13.49 0.10 9.84
CA ASP A 171 -12.72 1.20 9.27
C ASP A 171 -12.04 2.03 10.37
N TYR A 172 -11.06 2.85 9.97
CA TYR A 172 -10.31 3.70 10.91
C TYR A 172 -11.10 4.92 11.39
N ASN A 173 -12.07 5.45 10.62
CA ASN A 173 -12.93 6.53 11.12
C ASN A 173 -13.71 6.06 12.35
N THR A 174 -14.24 4.83 12.32
CA THR A 174 -14.90 4.21 13.48
C THR A 174 -13.92 3.99 14.63
N ALA A 175 -12.68 3.53 14.35
CA ALA A 175 -11.65 3.34 15.38
C ALA A 175 -11.31 4.67 16.08
N PHE A 176 -11.12 5.75 15.33
CA PHE A 176 -10.85 7.08 15.88
C PHE A 176 -12.05 7.68 16.64
N MET A 177 -13.29 7.38 16.23
CA MET A 177 -14.49 7.74 17.01
C MET A 177 -14.52 7.04 18.38
N ASN A 178 -14.02 5.81 18.48
CA ASN A 178 -13.94 5.09 19.76
C ASN A 178 -12.94 5.75 20.72
N ILE A 179 -11.76 6.18 20.24
CA ILE A 179 -10.81 6.91 21.09
C ILE A 179 -11.32 8.31 21.42
N ASP A 180 -11.99 9.02 20.50
CA ASP A 180 -12.61 10.33 20.75
C ASP A 180 -13.64 10.26 21.88
N SER A 181 -14.51 9.26 21.87
CA SER A 181 -15.55 9.06 22.88
C SER A 181 -15.03 8.49 24.21
N GLY A 182 -13.78 7.98 24.24
CA GLY A 182 -13.21 7.29 25.40
C GLY A 182 -13.69 5.84 25.55
N ALA A 183 -14.24 5.23 24.50
CA ALA A 183 -14.56 3.81 24.44
C ALA A 183 -13.31 2.95 24.24
N ALA A 184 -12.25 3.53 23.66
CA ALA A 184 -10.92 2.94 23.53
C ALA A 184 -9.87 3.90 24.10
N ASP A 185 -8.73 3.34 24.48
CA ASP A 185 -7.56 4.06 24.98
C ASP A 185 -6.53 4.30 23.90
N ALA A 186 -6.42 3.39 22.92
CA ALA A 186 -5.47 3.45 21.82
C ALA A 186 -6.06 2.90 20.51
N VAL A 187 -5.50 3.37 19.38
CA VAL A 187 -5.75 2.86 18.02
C VAL A 187 -4.45 2.35 17.46
N ALA A 188 -4.41 1.09 16.98
CA ALA A 188 -3.32 0.56 16.18
C ALA A 188 -3.62 0.87 14.70
N VAL A 189 -2.68 1.52 14.01
CA VAL A 189 -2.94 2.11 12.67
C VAL A 189 -1.64 2.41 11.94
N ASP A 190 -1.70 2.49 10.64
CA ASP A 190 -0.62 2.92 9.75
C ASP A 190 -0.22 4.39 10.01
N ILE A 191 1.08 4.68 10.01
CA ILE A 191 1.60 6.01 10.36
C ILE A 191 1.08 7.12 9.43
N GLY A 192 0.93 6.82 8.11
CA GLY A 192 0.37 7.78 7.15
C GLY A 192 -1.08 8.14 7.49
N VAL A 193 -1.91 7.13 7.80
CA VAL A 193 -3.29 7.31 8.24
C VAL A 193 -3.35 8.04 9.58
N ALA A 194 -2.48 7.67 10.54
CA ALA A 194 -2.38 8.36 11.83
C ALA A 194 -2.09 9.85 11.65
N LYS A 195 -1.05 10.21 10.87
CA LYS A 195 -0.69 11.60 10.59
C LYS A 195 -1.88 12.38 10.00
N TYR A 196 -2.55 11.83 8.98
CA TYR A 196 -3.72 12.44 8.38
C TYR A 196 -4.86 12.64 9.39
N GLN A 197 -5.21 11.61 10.14
CA GLN A 197 -6.28 11.65 11.14
C GLN A 197 -6.00 12.67 12.25
N LEU A 198 -4.75 12.82 12.68
CA LEU A 198 -4.37 13.79 13.70
C LEU A 198 -4.44 15.22 13.15
N ALA A 199 -4.06 15.45 11.88
CA ALA A 199 -4.14 16.76 11.24
C ALA A 199 -5.59 17.29 11.13
N GLN A 200 -6.60 16.41 11.12
CA GLN A 200 -8.02 16.78 11.09
C GLN A 200 -8.60 17.04 12.50
N ARG A 201 -7.80 16.89 13.55
CA ARG A 201 -8.21 17.02 14.95
C ARG A 201 -7.56 18.22 15.64
N GLU A 202 -7.99 18.52 16.86
CA GLU A 202 -7.39 19.57 17.68
C GLU A 202 -5.91 19.26 17.92
N GLU A 203 -5.04 20.22 17.59
CA GLU A 203 -3.59 20.09 17.73
C GLU A 203 -3.19 19.72 19.18
N GLY A 204 -2.32 18.72 19.30
CA GLY A 204 -1.83 18.25 20.60
C GLY A 204 -2.82 17.42 21.41
N LYS A 205 -4.01 17.09 20.86
CA LYS A 205 -4.99 16.24 21.54
C LYS A 205 -4.59 14.77 21.54
N TYR A 206 -3.88 14.33 20.50
CA TYR A 206 -3.41 12.97 20.31
C TYR A 206 -1.92 12.95 20.05
N VAL A 207 -1.29 11.82 20.34
CA VAL A 207 0.12 11.54 20.03
C VAL A 207 0.22 10.16 19.39
N ILE A 208 1.19 10.02 18.52
CA ILE A 208 1.69 8.73 18.00
C ILE A 208 2.81 8.32 18.95
N LEU A 209 2.80 7.07 19.44
CA LEU A 209 3.90 6.54 20.25
C LEU A 209 5.16 6.40 19.37
N ASP A 210 6.33 6.70 19.95
CA ASP A 210 7.61 6.70 19.24
C ASP A 210 8.04 5.31 18.77
N GLU A 211 7.67 4.25 19.50
CA GLU A 211 8.00 2.88 19.18
C GLU A 211 6.94 2.28 18.25
N PRO A 212 7.27 1.89 17.01
CA PRO A 212 6.34 1.25 16.11
C PRO A 212 6.06 -0.20 16.55
N ILE A 213 4.87 -0.71 16.24
CA ILE A 213 4.50 -2.12 16.39
C ILE A 213 5.27 -2.96 15.38
N GLN A 214 5.41 -2.44 14.15
CA GLN A 214 6.07 -3.10 13.01
C GLN A 214 6.47 -2.06 11.96
N SER A 215 7.63 -2.24 11.32
CA SER A 215 8.00 -1.56 10.08
C SER A 215 7.68 -2.47 8.90
N GLU A 216 7.21 -1.90 7.80
CA GLU A 216 6.71 -2.64 6.65
C GLU A 216 6.80 -1.82 5.36
N GLN A 217 6.44 -2.43 4.24
CA GLN A 217 6.44 -1.78 2.92
C GLN A 217 5.10 -1.98 2.22
N TYR A 218 4.69 -0.95 1.47
CA TYR A 218 3.51 -1.00 0.62
C TYR A 218 3.85 -1.35 -0.82
N GLY A 219 3.02 -2.21 -1.39
CA GLY A 219 3.02 -2.57 -2.80
C GLY A 219 1.60 -2.61 -3.36
N ILE A 220 1.51 -2.82 -4.67
CA ILE A 220 0.24 -3.06 -5.35
C ILE A 220 0.04 -4.58 -5.42
N GLY A 221 -1.06 -5.07 -4.84
CA GLY A 221 -1.40 -6.49 -4.85
C GLY A 221 -2.24 -6.87 -6.06
N PHE A 222 -1.68 -7.61 -7.00
CA PHE A 222 -2.40 -8.18 -8.12
C PHE A 222 -2.78 -9.64 -7.81
N LYS A 223 -3.80 -10.14 -8.53
CA LYS A 223 -4.14 -11.56 -8.43
C LYS A 223 -2.92 -12.43 -8.75
N LYS A 224 -2.68 -13.45 -7.91
CA LYS A 224 -1.53 -14.34 -8.07
C LYS A 224 -1.47 -14.93 -9.48
N GLY A 225 -0.31 -14.80 -10.14
CA GLY A 225 -0.07 -15.23 -11.51
C GLY A 225 -0.37 -14.16 -12.58
N ASN A 226 -0.68 -12.90 -12.18
CA ASN A 226 -0.94 -11.81 -13.11
C ASN A 226 0.28 -10.87 -13.27
N GLU A 227 1.44 -11.46 -13.60
CA GLU A 227 2.71 -10.75 -13.75
C GLU A 227 2.67 -9.73 -14.91
N GLU A 228 1.97 -10.04 -16.01
CA GLU A 228 1.89 -9.15 -17.18
C GLU A 228 1.24 -7.79 -16.81
N LEU A 229 0.17 -7.82 -16.04
CA LEU A 229 -0.50 -6.59 -15.61
C LEU A 229 0.39 -5.83 -14.60
N ARG A 230 0.96 -6.55 -13.61
CA ARG A 230 1.89 -5.99 -12.64
C ARG A 230 3.06 -5.28 -13.33
N ASP A 231 3.74 -5.96 -14.26
CA ASP A 231 4.89 -5.43 -14.96
C ASP A 231 4.54 -4.19 -15.79
N THR A 232 3.35 -4.19 -16.42
CA THR A 232 2.88 -3.04 -17.20
C THR A 232 2.62 -1.83 -16.31
N VAL A 233 1.93 -2.00 -15.18
CA VAL A 233 1.62 -0.93 -14.23
C VAL A 233 2.90 -0.42 -13.58
N TRP A 234 3.77 -1.32 -13.12
CA TRP A 234 5.02 -0.95 -12.46
C TRP A 234 5.98 -0.19 -13.38
N ALA A 235 6.15 -0.65 -14.63
CA ALA A 235 6.97 0.05 -15.61
C ALA A 235 6.47 1.47 -15.90
N GLU A 236 5.18 1.75 -15.75
CA GLU A 236 4.65 3.10 -15.91
C GLU A 236 4.88 3.95 -14.66
N ILE A 237 4.78 3.36 -13.46
CA ILE A 237 5.13 4.03 -12.20
C ILE A 237 6.60 4.49 -12.23
N LEU A 238 7.52 3.65 -12.68
CA LEU A 238 8.93 4.00 -12.79
C LEU A 238 9.15 5.21 -13.73
N LYS A 239 8.44 5.29 -14.86
CA LYS A 239 8.53 6.47 -15.75
C LYS A 239 7.97 7.73 -15.08
N LEU A 240 6.87 7.63 -14.33
CA LEU A 240 6.32 8.74 -13.57
C LEU A 240 7.28 9.20 -12.47
N TYR A 241 7.98 8.26 -11.83
CA TYR A 241 9.01 8.53 -10.84
C TYR A 241 10.21 9.24 -11.47
N GLU A 242 10.77 8.72 -12.56
CA GLU A 242 11.85 9.37 -13.33
C GLU A 242 11.48 10.79 -13.81
N ALA A 243 10.18 11.04 -14.05
CA ALA A 243 9.67 12.35 -14.44
C ALA A 243 9.42 13.30 -13.25
N GLY A 244 9.59 12.87 -12.00
CA GLY A 244 9.30 13.63 -10.77
C GLY A 244 7.81 13.82 -10.49
N GLU A 245 6.94 13.01 -11.12
CA GLU A 245 5.48 13.13 -10.93
C GLU A 245 5.01 12.36 -9.69
N VAL A 246 5.73 11.29 -9.29
CA VAL A 246 5.42 10.53 -8.08
C VAL A 246 5.78 11.35 -6.84
N GLU A 247 6.97 11.94 -6.81
CA GLU A 247 7.44 12.77 -5.70
C GLU A 247 6.54 13.99 -5.48
N LYS A 248 6.15 14.65 -6.59
CA LYS A 248 5.22 15.78 -6.53
C LYS A 248 3.85 15.37 -5.95
N LEU A 249 3.33 14.21 -6.35
CA LEU A 249 2.08 13.69 -5.82
C LEU A 249 2.22 13.31 -4.35
N ALA A 250 3.35 12.71 -3.96
CA ALA A 250 3.65 12.36 -2.58
C ALA A 250 3.78 13.60 -1.67
N GLU A 251 4.33 14.71 -2.19
CA GLU A 251 4.35 15.99 -1.49
C GLU A 251 2.93 16.55 -1.28
N GLU A 252 2.04 16.43 -2.28
CA GLU A 252 0.65 16.89 -2.22
C GLU A 252 -0.15 16.15 -1.13
N TYR A 253 0.09 14.86 -0.97
CA TYR A 253 -0.55 14.01 0.04
C TYR A 253 0.23 13.87 1.36
N GLU A 254 1.33 14.60 1.52
CA GLU A 254 2.18 14.60 2.73
C GLU A 254 2.75 13.21 3.07
N VAL A 255 3.10 12.41 2.04
CA VAL A 255 3.70 11.07 2.17
C VAL A 255 5.08 10.96 1.51
N ALA A 256 5.70 12.09 1.15
CA ALA A 256 6.98 12.11 0.46
C ALA A 256 8.14 11.48 1.27
N ASP A 257 8.06 11.57 2.61
CA ASP A 257 9.01 10.94 3.54
C ASP A 257 8.88 9.41 3.62
N MET A 258 7.84 8.84 3.01
CA MET A 258 7.59 7.41 2.95
C MET A 258 8.07 6.77 1.64
N LEU A 259 8.37 7.56 0.59
CA LEU A 259 8.79 7.02 -0.71
C LEU A 259 10.05 6.16 -0.59
N CYS A 260 10.05 4.99 -1.25
CA CYS A 260 11.18 4.06 -1.30
C CYS A 260 11.46 3.49 -2.70
N ILE A 261 10.89 4.10 -3.75
CA ILE A 261 11.17 3.67 -5.13
C ILE A 261 12.64 3.95 -5.46
N GLY A 262 13.40 2.90 -5.80
CA GLY A 262 14.81 3.01 -6.19
C GLY A 262 15.82 2.87 -5.04
N ASP A 263 15.38 2.77 -3.78
CA ASP A 263 16.30 2.63 -2.62
C ASP A 263 17.15 1.35 -2.69
N ASP A 264 16.66 0.29 -3.34
CA ASP A 264 17.39 -0.97 -3.50
C ASP A 264 18.50 -0.89 -4.58
N GLU A 265 18.40 0.02 -5.54
CA GLU A 265 19.46 0.21 -6.55
C GLU A 265 20.69 0.91 -5.97
N ASP A 266 20.50 1.80 -4.98
CA ASP A 266 21.60 2.48 -4.28
C ASP A 266 22.30 1.57 -3.26
N ALA A 267 21.60 0.60 -2.66
CA ALA A 267 22.18 -0.37 -1.74
C ALA A 267 23.15 -1.34 -2.43
N ASP A 268 22.85 -1.75 -3.66
CA ASP A 268 23.74 -2.58 -4.49
C ASP A 268 24.94 -1.78 -5.05
N ALA A 269 24.79 -0.47 -5.28
CA ALA A 269 25.87 0.39 -5.74
C ALA A 269 26.89 0.65 -4.61
N ASP A 270 26.44 0.86 -3.37
CA ASP A 270 27.31 1.06 -2.19
C ASP A 270 28.00 -0.24 -1.78
N ALA A 271 27.35 -1.40 -1.96
CA ALA A 271 27.95 -2.71 -1.74
C ALA A 271 29.01 -3.06 -2.81
N ALA A 272 28.88 -2.55 -4.05
CA ALA A 272 29.85 -2.74 -5.12
C ALA A 272 31.09 -1.86 -4.92
N GLU A 273 30.93 -0.63 -4.41
CA GLU A 273 32.04 0.30 -4.12
C GLU A 273 32.88 -0.19 -2.94
N THR A 274 32.24 -0.77 -1.91
CA THR A 274 32.98 -1.34 -0.74
C THR A 274 33.71 -2.65 -1.06
N THR A 275 33.35 -3.37 -2.13
CA THR A 275 34.07 -4.58 -2.56
C THR A 275 35.28 -4.28 -3.45
N GLU A 276 35.34 -3.14 -4.13
CA GLU A 276 36.54 -2.73 -4.90
C GLU A 276 37.66 -2.16 -4.02
N GLU A 277 37.32 -1.45 -2.94
CA GLU A 277 38.35 -0.94 -1.99
C GLU A 277 38.98 -2.05 -1.13
N ALA A 278 38.32 -3.19 -0.93
CA ALA A 278 38.86 -4.33 -0.18
C ALA A 278 39.77 -5.27 -1.02
N ALA A 279 39.87 -5.07 -2.35
CA ALA A 279 40.65 -5.92 -3.24
C ALA A 279 42.06 -5.39 -3.55
N GLU A 280 42.40 -4.16 -3.20
CA GLU A 280 43.72 -3.54 -3.49
C GLU A 280 44.77 -3.68 -2.38
N ASP A 281 44.44 -4.19 -1.15
CA ASP A 281 45.38 -4.25 -0.03
C ASP A 281 45.86 -5.66 0.37
N THR A 282 45.89 -6.65 -0.54
CA THR A 282 46.50 -7.96 -0.28
C THR A 282 47.38 -8.46 -1.41
N THR A 283 48.49 -7.73 -1.68
CA THR A 283 49.67 -8.33 -2.34
C THR A 283 50.93 -7.70 -1.76
N GLU A 284 51.50 -8.35 -0.72
CA GLU A 284 52.95 -8.49 -0.48
C GLU A 284 53.15 -9.14 0.90
N GLU A 285 53.51 -10.40 0.92
CA GLU A 285 54.69 -10.98 1.57
C GLU A 285 54.61 -12.49 1.65
N THR A 286 55.29 -13.13 0.71
CA THR A 286 55.70 -14.53 0.83
C THR A 286 57.20 -14.56 1.07
N THR A 287 57.67 -15.26 2.11
CA THR A 287 58.90 -16.08 2.10
C THR A 287 58.89 -17.05 3.27
N GLU A 288 58.90 -18.34 2.90
CA GLU A 288 59.79 -19.46 3.33
C GLU A 288 59.98 -19.71 4.85
N ASP A 289 59.60 -20.91 5.33
CA ASP A 289 60.60 -21.95 5.59
C ASP A 289 59.99 -23.27 6.11
N THR A 290 60.42 -24.33 5.45
CA THR A 290 60.67 -25.76 5.76
C THR A 290 60.08 -26.45 7.01
N ALA A 291 59.44 -27.58 6.72
CA ALA A 291 59.69 -29.02 7.04
C ALA A 291 59.78 -29.52 8.48
N GLU A 292 59.06 -30.55 8.79
CA GLU A 292 59.37 -31.92 9.30
C GLU A 292 58.12 -32.49 10.01
N GLU A 293 57.48 -33.49 9.47
CA GLU A 293 57.62 -34.94 9.73
C GLU A 293 57.34 -35.41 11.17
N THR A 294 56.34 -36.21 11.37
CA THR A 294 56.28 -37.60 11.85
C THR A 294 54.84 -37.93 12.32
N THR A 295 54.18 -38.82 11.66
CA THR A 295 53.82 -40.25 11.85
C THR A 295 53.23 -40.72 13.18
N GLU A 296 52.20 -41.57 13.02
CA GLU A 296 51.71 -42.67 13.86
C GLU A 296 50.78 -42.30 15.04
N ASP A 297 49.78 -43.00 15.42
CA ASP A 297 49.18 -44.30 15.01
C ASP A 297 47.75 -44.42 15.54
N ALA A 298 46.98 -45.11 14.84
CA ALA A 298 45.89 -46.03 15.07
C ALA A 298 45.26 -46.24 16.48
N GLU A 299 44.00 -46.52 16.46
CA GLU A 299 43.18 -47.68 16.94
C GLU A 299 41.91 -47.24 17.70
N ALA A 300 40.80 -47.45 17.14
CA ALA A 300 39.79 -48.50 17.27
C ALA A 300 39.26 -48.81 18.69
N ALA A 301 37.97 -48.78 18.81
CA ALA A 301 37.00 -49.78 19.32
C ALA A 301 35.73 -49.07 19.79
N GLU A 302 34.66 -49.27 19.16
CA GLU A 302 33.56 -50.27 19.23
C GLU A 302 32.87 -50.41 20.61
N ALA A 303 31.56 -50.34 20.46
CA ALA A 303 30.47 -51.07 21.16
C ALA A 303 30.08 -50.54 22.56
N ASP A 304 28.87 -50.53 23.03
CA ASP A 304 27.63 -51.23 22.79
C ASP A 304 26.56 -50.62 23.70
N ALA A 305 25.36 -50.63 23.22
CA ALA A 305 24.05 -50.93 23.83
C ALA A 305 23.73 -50.53 25.30
N GLU A 306 22.71 -49.74 25.54
CA GLU A 306 21.37 -50.16 26.00
C GLU A 306 20.37 -49.04 25.86
#